data_d114bd01c75540e2d13a9424b07b6ad0
#
_entry.id   d114bd01c75540e2d13a9424b07b6ad0
#
_cell.length_a   1.000
_cell.length_b   1.000
_cell.length_c   1.000
_cell.angle_alpha   90.00
_cell.angle_beta   90.00
_cell.angle_gamma   90.00
#
_symmetry.space_group_name_H-M   'P 1'
#
loop_
_entity.id
_entity.type
_entity.pdbx_description
1 polymer ?
#
loop_
_entity_poly.entity_id
_entity_poly.type
_entity_poly.pdbx_seq_one_letter_code
_entity_poly.pdbx_strand_id
1 'polypeptide(L)'
;MARKSTRRTIARVAIPTICHERVHPAVRPLLKSSVGVSEFFASAEALSRSQQTRIIDQAIMMLEGFYAHLPLKRAMYALDPLQRLRLLRQRLHTFNSAASFHREMTSIFTSLHDLHTNYCLPAPFKDANAWLPFKVESYCGIHPGGDPACAPEHRRYLVTSVADWFHHPTFRRGVELLYWNGIPIARAVEIAAAQSAGGNAGALHAKGLAALTARPLIVSPPPDEEWVIVQFRNLAGRIKQMQVQWQVTEIPDEIPAKKRGVSLATERIRKIGKFLFAPHVIQFERRLAASRDPLSLLKKTESLLPDVFDAREVGTPHGKFGYIRIRTFDVDEPDDLVSEFLRLVGLLPQNGLIIDVRDNGGGRSAAAERLLQLISPRQPIEPARLYFINSPFTLRLCKLQKANKDLGPAGLSPWIQSIQRSMETGATFSASFPYTDPVTCNSIGRQYPGPAIVITNSLCYSATEFFAAGFQDHGGIVLGVDRATGGGGANVRTHEELRRYFRKDRRSPFKTLPNQADLRVAFRRSVRVGPATAGNDVEDFGVTPDHFHVMTRDDLLRKNVDLINHAAKLLAALGAAHARC
;
A
#
# COMPACT_ATOMS: atom_id res chain seq x y z
N MET A 1 29.98 -41.85 -39.33
CA MET A 1 29.86 -40.56 -38.58
C MET A 1 28.92 -40.71 -37.40
N ALA A 2 29.44 -40.89 -36.19
CA ALA A 2 28.65 -41.12 -34.98
C ALA A 2 28.23 -39.75 -34.36
N ARG A 3 26.92 -39.52 -34.28
CA ARG A 3 26.36 -38.33 -33.57
C ARG A 3 26.60 -38.50 -32.09
N LYS A 4 27.47 -37.68 -31.50
CA LYS A 4 27.63 -37.50 -30.06
C LYS A 4 26.32 -36.87 -29.48
N SER A 5 25.52 -37.69 -28.81
CA SER A 5 24.43 -37.24 -27.99
C SER A 5 24.98 -36.49 -26.78
N THR A 6 24.92 -35.17 -26.79
CA THR A 6 25.16 -34.34 -25.60
C THR A 6 23.99 -34.53 -24.63
N ARG A 7 24.15 -35.43 -23.66
CA ARG A 7 23.27 -35.46 -22.47
C ARG A 7 23.35 -34.11 -21.79
N ARG A 8 22.30 -33.30 -21.89
CA ARG A 8 22.10 -32.15 -21.03
C ARG A 8 21.96 -32.66 -19.60
N THR A 9 22.98 -32.46 -18.79
CA THR A 9 22.93 -32.71 -17.36
C THR A 9 21.91 -31.73 -16.79
N ILE A 10 20.74 -32.23 -16.40
CA ILE A 10 19.74 -31.46 -15.65
C ILE A 10 20.45 -31.04 -14.35
N ALA A 11 20.74 -29.76 -14.21
CA ALA A 11 21.34 -29.23 -13.00
C ALA A 11 20.40 -29.56 -11.82
N ARG A 12 20.90 -30.25 -10.80
CA ARG A 12 20.13 -30.53 -9.58
C ARG A 12 19.63 -29.20 -9.03
N VAL A 13 18.30 -29.10 -8.85
CA VAL A 13 17.66 -27.96 -8.19
C VAL A 13 18.10 -27.98 -6.73
N ALA A 14 18.74 -26.92 -6.27
CA ALA A 14 19.16 -26.81 -4.89
C ALA A 14 17.97 -26.40 -4.02
N ILE A 15 17.78 -27.08 -2.90
CA ILE A 15 16.78 -26.75 -1.87
C ILE A 15 17.50 -25.97 -0.77
N PRO A 16 17.00 -24.76 -0.42
CA PRO A 16 17.59 -23.98 0.68
C PRO A 16 17.32 -24.62 2.04
N THR A 17 18.12 -24.26 3.02
CA THR A 17 18.01 -24.75 4.39
C THR A 17 17.79 -23.59 5.38
N ILE A 18 17.21 -23.91 6.53
CA ILE A 18 17.05 -22.96 7.64
C ILE A 18 18.28 -23.09 8.56
N CYS A 19 19.00 -21.97 8.72
CA CYS A 19 20.08 -21.88 9.70
C CYS A 19 19.51 -21.42 11.05
N HIS A 20 19.17 -22.38 11.92
CA HIS A 20 18.49 -22.10 13.20
C HIS A 20 19.28 -21.17 14.13
N GLU A 21 20.60 -21.19 14.08
CA GLU A 21 21.49 -20.32 14.88
C GLU A 21 21.35 -18.84 14.50
N ARG A 22 20.96 -18.55 13.26
CA ARG A 22 20.73 -17.19 12.74
C ARG A 22 19.31 -16.68 12.90
N VAL A 23 18.40 -17.49 13.44
CA VAL A 23 17.02 -17.08 13.66
C VAL A 23 16.94 -16.08 14.81
N HIS A 24 16.65 -14.83 14.48
CA HIS A 24 16.45 -13.77 15.47
C HIS A 24 15.29 -14.13 16.43
N PRO A 25 15.40 -13.88 17.76
CA PRO A 25 14.35 -14.23 18.72
C PRO A 25 12.96 -13.73 18.36
N ALA A 26 12.83 -12.52 17.79
CA ALA A 26 11.56 -11.96 17.35
C ALA A 26 10.90 -12.74 16.19
N VAL A 27 11.67 -13.52 15.43
CA VAL A 27 11.19 -14.30 14.26
C VAL A 27 10.78 -15.73 14.65
N ARG A 28 11.28 -16.25 15.77
CA ARG A 28 11.00 -17.63 16.21
C ARG A 28 9.51 -17.97 16.30
N PRO A 29 8.64 -17.11 16.87
CA PRO A 29 7.21 -17.38 16.92
C PRO A 29 6.60 -17.49 15.52
N LEU A 30 7.00 -16.60 14.60
CA LEU A 30 6.55 -16.61 13.21
C LEU A 30 6.89 -17.94 12.52
N LEU A 31 8.14 -18.39 12.61
CA LEU A 31 8.58 -19.65 12.00
C LEU A 31 7.91 -20.88 12.63
N LYS A 32 7.65 -20.85 13.95
CA LYS A 32 6.97 -21.93 14.66
C LYS A 32 5.50 -22.09 14.25
N SER A 33 4.83 -20.98 13.93
CA SER A 33 3.42 -20.98 13.48
C SER A 33 3.26 -21.09 11.97
N SER A 34 4.37 -21.14 11.21
CA SER A 34 4.32 -21.25 9.77
C SER A 34 3.98 -22.67 9.33
N VAL A 35 3.09 -22.79 8.37
CA VAL A 35 2.65 -24.04 7.76
C VAL A 35 2.78 -23.98 6.24
N GLY A 36 2.74 -25.11 5.55
CA GLY A 36 2.65 -25.17 4.09
C GLY A 36 1.28 -24.72 3.57
N VAL A 37 1.20 -24.39 2.29
CA VAL A 37 -0.05 -23.92 1.66
C VAL A 37 -1.16 -24.95 1.76
N SER A 38 -0.88 -26.23 1.46
CA SER A 38 -1.89 -27.32 1.52
C SER A 38 -2.38 -27.58 2.94
N GLU A 39 -1.49 -27.53 3.93
CA GLU A 39 -1.85 -27.67 5.34
C GLU A 39 -2.75 -26.52 5.79
N PHE A 40 -2.44 -25.28 5.39
CA PHE A 40 -3.28 -24.14 5.66
C PHE A 40 -4.68 -24.28 5.05
N PHE A 41 -4.78 -24.75 3.79
CA PHE A 41 -6.06 -24.96 3.14
C PHE A 41 -6.90 -26.07 3.80
N ALA A 42 -6.26 -27.13 4.30
CA ALA A 42 -6.95 -28.21 5.00
C ALA A 42 -7.62 -27.73 6.29
N SER A 43 -7.12 -26.62 6.89
CA SER A 43 -7.70 -26.00 8.08
C SER A 43 -8.88 -25.05 7.79
N ALA A 44 -9.12 -24.68 6.53
CA ALA A 44 -10.13 -23.71 6.15
C ALA A 44 -11.53 -24.35 6.04
N GLU A 45 -12.45 -23.91 6.87
CA GLU A 45 -13.84 -24.34 6.82
C GLU A 45 -14.58 -23.81 5.59
N ALA A 46 -15.38 -24.65 4.96
CA ALA A 46 -16.23 -24.26 3.85
C ALA A 46 -17.45 -23.48 4.34
N LEU A 47 -17.75 -22.37 3.67
CA LEU A 47 -18.98 -21.61 3.90
C LEU A 47 -20.19 -22.37 3.33
N SER A 48 -21.29 -22.41 4.09
CA SER A 48 -22.57 -22.91 3.57
C SER A 48 -23.10 -22.03 2.43
N ARG A 49 -23.97 -22.57 1.58
CA ARG A 49 -24.60 -21.80 0.48
C ARG A 49 -25.36 -20.56 1.00
N SER A 50 -26.02 -20.65 2.14
CA SER A 50 -26.72 -19.51 2.74
C SER A 50 -25.75 -18.41 3.19
N GLN A 51 -24.57 -18.78 3.71
CA GLN A 51 -23.50 -17.85 4.06
C GLN A 51 -22.88 -17.18 2.84
N GLN A 52 -22.59 -17.94 1.78
CA GLN A 52 -22.11 -17.45 0.49
C GLN A 52 -23.11 -16.47 -0.15
N THR A 53 -24.41 -16.82 -0.17
CA THR A 53 -25.49 -15.94 -0.65
C THR A 53 -25.52 -14.64 0.13
N ARG A 54 -25.40 -14.69 1.46
CA ARG A 54 -25.39 -13.50 2.30
C ARG A 54 -24.22 -12.58 1.97
N ILE A 55 -23.03 -13.12 1.76
CA ILE A 55 -21.85 -12.32 1.37
C ILE A 55 -22.13 -11.61 0.04
N ILE A 56 -22.65 -12.32 -0.98
CA ILE A 56 -22.95 -11.77 -2.29
C ILE A 56 -24.03 -10.66 -2.20
N ASP A 57 -25.12 -10.90 -1.48
CA ASP A 57 -26.21 -9.93 -1.33
C ASP A 57 -25.71 -8.65 -0.64
N GLN A 58 -24.85 -8.77 0.38
CA GLN A 58 -24.24 -7.61 1.04
C GLN A 58 -23.20 -6.92 0.14
N ALA A 59 -22.47 -7.65 -0.69
CA ALA A 59 -21.55 -7.07 -1.66
C ALA A 59 -22.29 -6.26 -2.74
N ILE A 60 -23.39 -6.78 -3.27
CA ILE A 60 -24.25 -6.05 -4.22
C ILE A 60 -24.75 -4.74 -3.58
N MET A 61 -25.30 -4.82 -2.37
CA MET A 61 -25.82 -3.67 -1.63
C MET A 61 -24.72 -2.61 -1.37
N MET A 62 -23.51 -3.05 -0.98
CA MET A 62 -22.39 -2.15 -0.72
C MET A 62 -21.92 -1.44 -2.00
N LEU A 63 -21.77 -2.18 -3.09
CA LEU A 63 -21.31 -1.61 -4.37
C LEU A 63 -22.38 -0.70 -4.99
N GLU A 64 -23.64 -1.10 -5.00
CA GLU A 64 -24.73 -0.31 -5.58
C GLU A 64 -25.05 0.94 -4.75
N GLY A 65 -24.99 0.82 -3.43
CA GLY A 65 -25.45 1.88 -2.52
C GLY A 65 -24.37 2.87 -2.09
N PHE A 66 -23.11 2.48 -2.05
CA PHE A 66 -22.06 3.29 -1.42
C PHE A 66 -20.79 3.47 -2.25
N TYR A 67 -20.55 2.64 -3.29
CA TYR A 67 -19.30 2.68 -4.02
C TYR A 67 -19.19 3.91 -4.91
N ALA A 68 -18.39 4.90 -4.50
CA ALA A 68 -18.28 6.19 -5.17
C ALA A 68 -17.71 6.09 -6.59
N HIS A 69 -16.88 5.09 -6.87
CA HIS A 69 -16.22 4.97 -8.18
C HIS A 69 -16.99 4.09 -9.19
N LEU A 70 -18.09 3.44 -8.79
CA LEU A 70 -18.79 2.46 -9.62
C LEU A 70 -19.10 2.94 -11.05
N PRO A 71 -19.67 4.15 -11.28
CA PRO A 71 -19.97 4.62 -12.63
C PRO A 71 -18.73 4.78 -13.49
N LEU A 72 -17.65 5.28 -12.90
CA LEU A 72 -16.39 5.56 -13.59
C LEU A 72 -15.64 4.25 -13.91
N LYS A 73 -15.57 3.32 -12.96
CA LYS A 73 -14.95 2.00 -13.19
C LYS A 73 -15.67 1.19 -14.26
N ARG A 74 -17.02 1.27 -14.31
CA ARG A 74 -17.80 0.68 -15.40
C ARG A 74 -17.43 1.27 -16.76
N ALA A 75 -17.30 2.59 -16.83
CA ALA A 75 -16.96 3.29 -18.09
C ALA A 75 -15.50 3.01 -18.51
N MET A 76 -14.54 3.09 -17.58
CA MET A 76 -13.11 2.94 -17.88
C MET A 76 -12.72 1.51 -18.26
N TYR A 77 -13.29 0.51 -17.59
CA TYR A 77 -12.85 -0.89 -17.70
C TYR A 77 -13.88 -1.79 -18.36
N ALA A 78 -15.01 -1.24 -18.86
CA ALA A 78 -16.08 -1.99 -19.51
C ALA A 78 -16.55 -3.20 -18.67
N LEU A 79 -16.74 -3.03 -17.37
CA LEU A 79 -17.12 -4.08 -16.43
C LEU A 79 -18.42 -3.79 -15.69
N ASP A 80 -19.14 -4.84 -15.29
CA ASP A 80 -20.27 -4.74 -14.37
C ASP A 80 -20.11 -5.72 -13.19
N PRO A 81 -19.61 -5.25 -12.03
CA PRO A 81 -19.43 -6.10 -10.87
C PRO A 81 -20.76 -6.60 -10.29
N LEU A 82 -21.83 -5.81 -10.42
CA LEU A 82 -23.15 -6.21 -9.91
C LEU A 82 -23.72 -7.39 -10.70
N GLN A 83 -23.60 -7.36 -12.02
CA GLN A 83 -24.01 -8.48 -12.85
C GLN A 83 -23.15 -9.72 -12.57
N ARG A 84 -21.84 -9.58 -12.44
CA ARG A 84 -20.95 -10.69 -12.08
C ARG A 84 -21.35 -11.32 -10.74
N LEU A 85 -21.67 -10.52 -9.73
CA LEU A 85 -22.15 -11.01 -8.43
C LEU A 85 -23.50 -11.72 -8.54
N ARG A 86 -24.45 -11.20 -9.34
CA ARG A 86 -25.75 -11.87 -9.60
C ARG A 86 -25.57 -13.21 -10.29
N LEU A 87 -24.68 -13.29 -11.29
CA LEU A 87 -24.34 -14.56 -11.95
C LEU A 87 -23.64 -15.54 -11.02
N LEU A 88 -22.73 -15.05 -10.17
CA LEU A 88 -22.08 -15.86 -9.15
C LEU A 88 -23.12 -16.48 -8.21
N ARG A 89 -24.09 -15.67 -7.74
CA ARG A 89 -25.20 -16.14 -6.89
C ARG A 89 -26.00 -17.28 -7.51
N GLN A 90 -26.27 -17.22 -8.82
CA GLN A 90 -26.97 -18.28 -9.54
C GLN A 90 -26.13 -19.56 -9.65
N ARG A 91 -24.80 -19.44 -9.76
CA ARG A 91 -23.85 -20.55 -9.94
C ARG A 91 -23.29 -21.13 -8.63
N LEU A 92 -23.79 -20.76 -7.47
CA LEU A 92 -23.26 -21.25 -6.18
C LEU A 92 -23.26 -22.78 -6.05
N HIS A 93 -24.15 -23.47 -6.76
CA HIS A 93 -24.22 -24.93 -6.78
C HIS A 93 -23.04 -25.60 -7.52
N THR A 94 -22.29 -24.87 -8.34
CA THR A 94 -21.15 -25.39 -9.11
C THR A 94 -19.83 -25.35 -8.34
N PHE A 95 -19.77 -24.67 -7.20
CA PHE A 95 -18.54 -24.56 -6.42
C PHE A 95 -18.36 -25.76 -5.48
N ASN A 96 -17.25 -26.48 -5.69
CA ASN A 96 -16.92 -27.68 -4.94
C ASN A 96 -15.96 -27.43 -3.76
N SER A 97 -15.45 -26.21 -3.60
CA SER A 97 -14.53 -25.85 -2.52
C SER A 97 -14.73 -24.41 -2.05
N ALA A 98 -14.39 -24.14 -0.79
CA ALA A 98 -14.37 -22.79 -0.23
C ALA A 98 -13.42 -21.87 -1.04
N ALA A 99 -12.27 -22.39 -1.45
CA ALA A 99 -11.27 -21.64 -2.20
C ALA A 99 -11.80 -21.12 -3.54
N SER A 100 -12.61 -21.91 -4.26
CA SER A 100 -13.17 -21.51 -5.56
C SER A 100 -14.15 -20.35 -5.43
N PHE A 101 -15.00 -20.35 -4.41
CA PHE A 101 -15.90 -19.23 -4.10
C PHE A 101 -15.10 -17.95 -3.77
N HIS A 102 -14.10 -18.07 -2.90
CA HIS A 102 -13.30 -16.91 -2.50
C HIS A 102 -12.48 -16.34 -3.67
N ARG A 103 -11.95 -17.19 -4.56
CA ARG A 103 -11.27 -16.72 -5.78
C ARG A 103 -12.19 -15.92 -6.69
N GLU A 104 -13.42 -16.40 -6.94
CA GLU A 104 -14.36 -15.66 -7.79
C GLU A 104 -14.76 -14.34 -7.15
N MET A 105 -15.06 -14.31 -5.85
CA MET A 105 -15.32 -13.07 -5.12
C MET A 105 -14.14 -12.10 -5.22
N THR A 106 -12.93 -12.55 -4.94
CA THR A 106 -11.71 -11.73 -5.05
C THR A 106 -11.52 -11.23 -6.48
N SER A 107 -11.71 -12.06 -7.50
CA SER A 107 -11.60 -11.68 -8.92
C SER A 107 -12.58 -10.56 -9.29
N ILE A 108 -13.82 -10.60 -8.78
CA ILE A 108 -14.80 -9.55 -9.03
C ILE A 108 -14.31 -8.21 -8.45
N PHE A 109 -13.85 -8.20 -7.21
CA PHE A 109 -13.37 -6.97 -6.56
C PHE A 109 -12.04 -6.49 -7.14
N THR A 110 -11.12 -7.38 -7.48
CA THR A 110 -9.83 -7.03 -8.11
C THR A 110 -10.04 -6.37 -9.48
N SER A 111 -11.05 -6.83 -10.25
CA SER A 111 -11.36 -6.26 -11.56
C SER A 111 -11.82 -4.80 -11.49
N LEU A 112 -12.18 -4.27 -10.31
CA LEU A 112 -12.50 -2.87 -10.11
C LEU A 112 -11.27 -1.95 -10.20
N HIS A 113 -10.07 -2.48 -10.18
CA HIS A 113 -8.82 -1.69 -10.15
C HIS A 113 -8.79 -0.65 -9.02
N ASP A 114 -9.41 -0.97 -7.88
CA ASP A 114 -9.54 -0.08 -6.72
C ASP A 114 -9.01 -0.78 -5.46
N LEU A 115 -7.94 -0.24 -4.87
CA LEU A 115 -7.35 -0.79 -3.64
C LEU A 115 -8.21 -0.59 -2.39
N HIS A 116 -9.13 0.35 -2.43
CA HIS A 116 -10.00 0.68 -1.31
C HIS A 116 -11.29 -0.13 -1.30
N THR A 117 -11.62 -0.82 -2.41
CA THR A 117 -12.85 -1.60 -2.57
C THR A 117 -12.50 -3.08 -2.66
N ASN A 118 -12.76 -3.81 -1.56
CA ASN A 118 -12.27 -5.18 -1.39
C ASN A 118 -13.34 -6.10 -0.80
N TYR A 119 -13.28 -7.36 -1.21
CA TYR A 119 -13.78 -8.47 -0.42
C TYR A 119 -12.67 -8.91 0.54
N CYS A 120 -12.92 -8.79 1.83
CA CYS A 120 -12.01 -9.26 2.87
C CYS A 120 -12.39 -10.68 3.26
N LEU A 121 -11.50 -11.63 3.00
CA LEU A 121 -11.73 -13.04 3.24
C LEU A 121 -11.95 -13.31 4.74
N PRO A 122 -12.80 -14.32 5.07
CA PRO A 122 -13.05 -14.74 6.46
C PRO A 122 -11.83 -15.39 7.10
N ALA A 123 -11.95 -15.76 8.38
CA ALA A 123 -11.00 -16.66 9.01
C ALA A 123 -10.98 -18.01 8.27
N PRO A 124 -9.80 -18.69 8.16
CA PRO A 124 -8.49 -18.31 8.68
C PRO A 124 -7.70 -17.34 7.78
N PHE A 125 -8.17 -17.02 6.57
CA PHE A 125 -7.46 -16.17 5.59
C PHE A 125 -7.23 -14.74 6.10
N LYS A 126 -8.17 -14.23 6.90
CA LYS A 126 -8.21 -12.85 7.38
C LYS A 126 -6.90 -12.38 8.02
N ASP A 127 -6.25 -13.22 8.81
CA ASP A 127 -5.04 -12.87 9.57
C ASP A 127 -3.77 -13.50 8.97
N ALA A 128 -3.92 -14.34 7.95
CA ALA A 128 -2.84 -15.09 7.33
C ALA A 128 -2.11 -14.32 6.21
N ASN A 129 -0.83 -14.61 6.08
CA ASN A 129 0.02 -14.12 4.99
C ASN A 129 0.83 -15.29 4.43
N ALA A 130 0.82 -15.45 3.12
CA ALA A 130 1.75 -16.33 2.43
C ALA A 130 3.01 -15.54 2.07
N TRP A 131 4.20 -16.15 2.27
CA TRP A 131 5.46 -15.45 2.07
C TRP A 131 6.61 -16.37 1.67
N LEU A 132 7.61 -15.77 1.03
CA LEU A 132 8.92 -16.35 0.74
C LEU A 132 10.01 -15.55 1.47
N PRO A 133 11.15 -16.17 1.84
CA PRO A 133 12.16 -15.55 2.69
C PRO A 133 13.09 -14.56 1.97
N PHE A 134 12.63 -13.92 0.89
CA PHE A 134 13.36 -12.90 0.16
C PHE A 134 12.42 -11.86 -0.46
N LYS A 135 12.95 -10.66 -0.74
CA LYS A 135 12.26 -9.56 -1.41
C LYS A 135 12.88 -9.31 -2.78
N VAL A 136 12.04 -9.00 -3.76
CA VAL A 136 12.44 -8.66 -5.13
C VAL A 136 12.00 -7.23 -5.43
N GLU A 137 12.89 -6.45 -6.04
CA GLU A 137 12.60 -5.11 -6.54
C GLU A 137 13.12 -4.97 -7.98
N SER A 138 12.58 -4.02 -8.73
CA SER A 138 12.99 -3.79 -10.12
C SER A 138 13.79 -2.50 -10.27
N TYR A 139 14.70 -2.48 -11.26
CA TYR A 139 15.45 -1.32 -11.68
C TYR A 139 15.55 -1.29 -13.21
N CYS A 140 15.98 -0.17 -13.77
CA CYS A 140 16.21 -0.06 -15.19
C CYS A 140 17.65 -0.41 -15.54
N GLY A 141 17.83 -1.41 -16.41
CA GLY A 141 19.15 -1.88 -16.83
C GLY A 141 19.84 -0.97 -17.85
N ILE A 142 19.06 -0.17 -18.58
CA ILE A 142 19.55 0.81 -19.55
C ILE A 142 18.89 2.14 -19.22
N HIS A 143 19.66 3.20 -19.04
CA HIS A 143 19.12 4.52 -18.75
C HIS A 143 18.44 5.07 -20.03
N PRO A 144 17.12 5.27 -20.04
CA PRO A 144 16.45 5.81 -21.21
C PRO A 144 16.86 7.27 -21.40
N GLY A 145 17.39 7.61 -22.55
CA GLY A 145 17.59 9.01 -22.92
C GLY A 145 16.23 9.69 -23.10
N GLY A 146 15.82 10.49 -22.11
CA GLY A 146 14.65 11.37 -22.20
C GLY A 146 13.28 10.80 -21.78
N ASP A 147 13.06 9.49 -21.71
CA ASP A 147 11.81 8.94 -21.15
C ASP A 147 11.98 8.64 -19.64
N PRO A 148 11.12 9.21 -18.78
CA PRO A 148 11.17 8.96 -17.33
C PRO A 148 10.78 7.52 -16.94
N ALA A 149 10.19 6.74 -17.84
CA ALA A 149 9.78 5.37 -17.54
C ALA A 149 10.76 4.36 -18.12
N CYS A 150 11.12 3.38 -17.30
CA CYS A 150 11.84 2.21 -17.77
C CYS A 150 10.95 1.37 -18.70
N ALA A 151 11.35 1.19 -19.95
CA ALA A 151 10.67 0.29 -20.87
C ALA A 151 10.68 -1.15 -20.31
N PRO A 152 9.59 -1.93 -20.49
CA PRO A 152 9.48 -3.28 -19.91
C PRO A 152 10.67 -4.19 -20.25
N GLU A 153 11.22 -4.12 -21.45
CA GLU A 153 12.37 -4.91 -21.93
C GLU A 153 13.69 -4.53 -21.24
N HIS A 154 13.80 -3.32 -20.74
CA HIS A 154 14.99 -2.83 -20.00
C HIS A 154 14.89 -3.07 -18.50
N ARG A 155 13.71 -3.48 -18.02
CA ARG A 155 13.48 -3.73 -16.59
C ARG A 155 14.21 -5.01 -16.15
N ARG A 156 14.91 -4.90 -15.02
CA ARG A 156 15.63 -6.00 -14.37
C ARG A 156 15.09 -6.19 -12.96
N TYR A 157 15.16 -7.42 -12.47
CA TYR A 157 14.57 -7.83 -11.19
C TYR A 157 15.64 -8.36 -10.27
N LEU A 158 15.82 -7.73 -9.13
CA LEU A 158 16.92 -7.98 -8.21
C LEU A 158 16.40 -8.43 -6.85
N VAL A 159 17.06 -9.40 -6.24
CA VAL A 159 16.84 -9.74 -4.84
C VAL A 159 17.49 -8.69 -3.97
N THR A 160 16.69 -7.91 -3.25
CA THR A 160 17.16 -6.79 -2.43
C THR A 160 17.24 -7.12 -0.95
N SER A 161 16.51 -8.15 -0.50
CA SER A 161 16.59 -8.66 0.87
C SER A 161 16.45 -10.17 0.87
N VAL A 162 17.13 -10.81 1.80
CA VAL A 162 17.05 -12.24 2.10
C VAL A 162 17.05 -12.37 3.62
N ALA A 163 16.18 -13.21 4.17
CA ALA A 163 16.12 -13.44 5.61
C ALA A 163 17.43 -14.08 6.10
N ASP A 164 17.98 -13.60 7.21
CA ASP A 164 19.32 -13.98 7.70
C ASP A 164 19.48 -15.48 7.97
N TRP A 165 18.38 -16.12 8.37
CA TRP A 165 18.30 -17.56 8.64
C TRP A 165 18.12 -18.43 7.39
N PHE A 166 17.79 -17.83 6.23
CA PHE A 166 17.61 -18.55 4.98
C PHE A 166 18.97 -18.76 4.30
N HIS A 167 19.37 -20.01 4.15
CA HIS A 167 20.68 -20.35 3.60
C HIS A 167 20.58 -21.05 2.25
N HIS A 168 21.27 -20.49 1.27
CA HIS A 168 21.51 -21.11 -0.03
C HIS A 168 22.92 -20.74 -0.53
N PRO A 169 23.71 -21.68 -1.10
CA PRO A 169 25.12 -21.44 -1.42
C PRO A 169 25.39 -20.24 -2.33
N THR A 170 24.50 -19.95 -3.25
CA THR A 170 24.70 -18.92 -4.28
C THR A 170 23.55 -17.91 -4.42
N PHE A 171 22.45 -18.08 -3.67
CA PHE A 171 21.32 -17.13 -3.65
C PHE A 171 21.48 -16.18 -2.46
N ARG A 172 21.62 -14.89 -2.75
CA ARG A 172 21.80 -13.83 -1.76
C ARG A 172 21.38 -12.48 -2.33
N ARG A 173 21.37 -11.46 -1.51
CA ARG A 173 21.14 -10.08 -1.94
C ARG A 173 22.03 -9.72 -3.12
N GLY A 174 21.44 -9.11 -4.16
CA GLY A 174 22.13 -8.68 -5.37
C GLY A 174 22.10 -9.67 -6.54
N VAL A 175 21.50 -10.89 -6.38
CA VAL A 175 21.26 -11.80 -7.51
C VAL A 175 20.11 -11.29 -8.37
N GLU A 176 20.19 -11.51 -9.69
CA GLU A 176 19.18 -11.11 -10.66
C GLU A 176 18.26 -12.30 -10.97
N LEU A 177 16.94 -12.11 -10.85
CA LEU A 177 15.94 -13.13 -11.20
C LEU A 177 15.68 -13.10 -12.70
N LEU A 178 15.64 -14.29 -13.33
CA LEU A 178 15.44 -14.47 -14.75
C LEU A 178 14.11 -15.17 -15.06
N TYR A 179 13.80 -16.24 -14.33
CA TYR A 179 12.60 -17.03 -14.53
C TYR A 179 11.98 -17.44 -13.20
N TRP A 180 10.67 -17.57 -13.22
CA TRP A 180 9.81 -18.00 -12.12
C TRP A 180 8.92 -19.15 -12.61
N ASN A 181 9.03 -20.35 -12.04
CA ASN A 181 8.31 -21.54 -12.51
C ASN A 181 8.41 -21.77 -14.02
N GLY A 182 9.58 -21.53 -14.60
CA GLY A 182 9.86 -21.74 -16.03
C GLY A 182 9.41 -20.62 -16.97
N ILE A 183 8.70 -19.60 -16.51
CA ILE A 183 8.33 -18.42 -17.31
C ILE A 183 9.24 -17.22 -17.01
N PRO A 184 9.48 -16.32 -17.98
CA PRO A 184 10.25 -15.11 -17.73
C PRO A 184 9.70 -14.31 -16.56
N ILE A 185 10.59 -13.78 -15.71
CA ILE A 185 10.19 -13.08 -14.48
C ILE A 185 9.24 -11.90 -14.73
N ALA A 186 9.43 -11.14 -15.81
CA ALA A 186 8.52 -10.05 -16.18
C ALA A 186 7.10 -10.57 -16.41
N ARG A 187 6.95 -11.72 -17.08
CA ARG A 187 5.63 -12.35 -17.29
C ARG A 187 5.02 -12.87 -15.99
N ALA A 188 5.83 -13.41 -15.08
CA ALA A 188 5.35 -13.82 -13.76
C ALA A 188 4.80 -12.63 -12.96
N VAL A 189 5.46 -11.47 -13.03
CA VAL A 189 4.98 -10.21 -12.43
C VAL A 189 3.64 -9.79 -13.04
N GLU A 190 3.47 -9.85 -14.36
CA GLU A 190 2.21 -9.51 -15.02
C GLU A 190 1.05 -10.44 -14.59
N ILE A 191 1.31 -11.75 -14.50
CA ILE A 191 0.30 -12.73 -14.03
C ILE A 191 -0.10 -12.42 -12.58
N ALA A 192 0.86 -12.13 -11.70
CA ALA A 192 0.59 -11.74 -10.32
C ALA A 192 -0.13 -10.38 -10.24
N ALA A 193 0.19 -9.44 -11.12
CA ALA A 193 -0.47 -8.14 -11.24
C ALA A 193 -1.95 -8.28 -11.63
N ALA A 194 -2.29 -9.20 -12.53
CA ALA A 194 -3.67 -9.47 -12.94
C ALA A 194 -4.55 -9.99 -11.79
N GLN A 195 -3.94 -10.52 -10.74
CA GLN A 195 -4.62 -10.96 -9.51
C GLN A 195 -4.59 -9.90 -8.39
N SER A 196 -4.10 -8.70 -8.67
CA SER A 196 -3.92 -7.62 -7.70
C SER A 196 -4.79 -6.42 -8.08
N ALA A 197 -5.34 -5.73 -7.08
CA ALA A 197 -5.98 -4.44 -7.32
C ALA A 197 -4.91 -3.32 -7.46
N GLY A 198 -5.11 -2.40 -8.40
CA GLY A 198 -4.24 -1.24 -8.60
C GLY A 198 -4.88 -0.22 -9.53
N GLY A 199 -4.85 1.06 -9.19
CA GLY A 199 -5.52 2.12 -9.93
C GLY A 199 -4.88 2.44 -11.29
N ASN A 200 -3.58 2.16 -11.46
CA ASN A 200 -2.85 2.42 -12.71
C ASN A 200 -1.80 1.35 -12.99
N ALA A 201 -1.19 1.40 -14.17
CA ALA A 201 -0.22 0.40 -14.62
C ALA A 201 1.03 0.29 -13.72
N GLY A 202 1.51 1.42 -13.17
CA GLY A 202 2.62 1.42 -12.22
C GLY A 202 2.25 0.68 -10.92
N ALA A 203 1.08 0.98 -10.38
CA ALA A 203 0.55 0.30 -9.19
C ALA A 203 0.34 -1.20 -9.41
N LEU A 204 -0.22 -1.59 -10.55
CA LEU A 204 -0.40 -3.00 -10.92
C LEU A 204 0.94 -3.73 -10.98
N HIS A 205 1.94 -3.16 -11.67
CA HIS A 205 3.29 -3.74 -11.73
C HIS A 205 3.91 -3.88 -10.34
N ALA A 206 3.90 -2.82 -9.53
CA ALA A 206 4.49 -2.83 -8.20
C ALA A 206 3.79 -3.84 -7.26
N LYS A 207 2.46 -3.96 -7.35
CA LYS A 207 1.68 -4.98 -6.61
C LYS A 207 1.97 -6.39 -7.09
N GLY A 208 2.04 -6.61 -8.40
CA GLY A 208 2.40 -7.91 -8.98
C GLY A 208 3.79 -8.36 -8.54
N LEU A 209 4.75 -7.43 -8.53
CA LEU A 209 6.10 -7.70 -8.05
C LEU A 209 6.14 -8.08 -6.56
N ALA A 210 5.42 -7.35 -5.72
CA ALA A 210 5.31 -7.66 -4.29
C ALA A 210 4.62 -9.02 -4.06
N ALA A 211 3.57 -9.34 -4.82
CA ALA A 211 2.81 -10.58 -4.71
C ALA A 211 3.59 -11.83 -5.12
N LEU A 212 4.73 -11.70 -5.82
CA LEU A 212 5.63 -12.84 -6.06
C LEU A 212 6.22 -13.42 -4.78
N THR A 213 6.39 -12.62 -3.74
CA THR A 213 7.08 -13.06 -2.52
C THR A 213 6.27 -12.85 -1.24
N ALA A 214 5.17 -12.08 -1.29
CA ALA A 214 4.31 -11.85 -0.12
C ALA A 214 2.86 -11.61 -0.55
N ARG A 215 1.93 -12.44 -0.07
CA ARG A 215 0.49 -12.35 -0.36
C ARG A 215 -0.31 -12.27 0.94
N PRO A 216 -0.90 -11.12 1.28
CA PRO A 216 -1.84 -11.01 2.39
C PRO A 216 -3.16 -11.68 2.03
N LEU A 217 -3.48 -12.81 2.67
CA LEU A 217 -4.63 -13.64 2.29
C LEU A 217 -5.98 -13.00 2.59
N ILE A 218 -6.00 -11.92 3.36
CA ILE A 218 -7.22 -11.15 3.59
C ILE A 218 -7.82 -10.55 2.30
N VAL A 219 -6.99 -10.19 1.31
CA VAL A 219 -7.43 -9.54 0.06
C VAL A 219 -6.79 -10.13 -1.19
N SER A 220 -5.95 -11.14 -1.05
CA SER A 220 -5.26 -11.79 -2.16
C SER A 220 -5.58 -13.28 -2.19
N PRO A 221 -5.71 -13.90 -3.37
CA PRO A 221 -5.79 -15.34 -3.45
C PRO A 221 -4.50 -15.95 -2.92
N PRO A 222 -4.58 -17.09 -2.21
CA PRO A 222 -3.40 -17.86 -1.84
C PRO A 222 -2.59 -18.28 -3.06
N PRO A 223 -1.29 -18.62 -2.89
CA PRO A 223 -0.52 -19.27 -3.96
C PRO A 223 -1.24 -20.53 -4.47
N ASP A 224 -1.16 -20.78 -5.78
CA ASP A 224 -1.71 -21.99 -6.40
C ASP A 224 -0.74 -23.18 -6.26
N GLU A 225 0.53 -22.88 -5.97
CA GLU A 225 1.61 -23.86 -5.83
C GLU A 225 2.17 -23.90 -4.40
N GLU A 226 2.61 -25.09 -3.97
CA GLU A 226 3.31 -25.30 -2.69
C GLU A 226 4.69 -24.66 -2.65
N TRP A 227 5.35 -24.63 -3.79
CA TRP A 227 6.73 -24.14 -3.94
C TRP A 227 6.93 -23.52 -5.32
N VAL A 228 7.98 -22.71 -5.42
CA VAL A 228 8.40 -22.09 -6.68
C VAL A 228 9.80 -22.52 -7.08
N ILE A 229 10.05 -22.66 -8.38
CA ILE A 229 11.40 -22.78 -8.93
C ILE A 229 11.83 -21.41 -9.45
N VAL A 230 12.89 -20.88 -8.84
CA VAL A 230 13.48 -19.60 -9.23
C VAL A 230 14.77 -19.84 -9.98
N GLN A 231 14.88 -19.33 -11.21
CA GLN A 231 16.13 -19.30 -11.95
C GLN A 231 16.72 -17.88 -11.85
N PHE A 232 17.98 -17.80 -11.48
CA PHE A 232 18.64 -16.53 -11.20
C PHE A 232 20.10 -16.51 -11.71
N ARG A 233 20.61 -15.32 -11.98
CA ARG A 233 22.02 -15.06 -12.22
C ARG A 233 22.69 -14.70 -10.91
N ASN A 234 23.64 -15.52 -10.46
CA ASN A 234 24.38 -15.26 -9.23
C ASN A 234 25.44 -14.13 -9.42
N LEU A 235 26.07 -13.72 -8.31
CA LEU A 235 27.05 -12.62 -8.34
C LEU A 235 28.31 -12.93 -9.18
N ALA A 236 28.57 -14.21 -9.49
CA ALA A 236 29.64 -14.64 -10.40
C ALA A 236 29.17 -14.74 -11.87
N GLY A 237 27.97 -14.23 -12.21
CA GLY A 237 27.41 -14.26 -13.55
C GLY A 237 26.83 -15.60 -14.01
N ARG A 238 26.89 -16.65 -13.17
CA ARG A 238 26.42 -18.01 -13.54
C ARG A 238 24.92 -18.15 -13.28
N ILE A 239 24.22 -18.83 -14.19
CA ILE A 239 22.80 -19.14 -14.03
C ILE A 239 22.67 -20.37 -13.10
N LYS A 240 21.78 -20.24 -12.12
CA LYS A 240 21.46 -21.25 -11.11
C LYS A 240 19.95 -21.38 -10.92
N GLN A 241 19.51 -22.46 -10.33
CA GLN A 241 18.11 -22.70 -9.97
C GLN A 241 18.00 -23.06 -8.50
N MET A 242 16.88 -22.67 -7.89
CA MET A 242 16.52 -22.95 -6.51
C MET A 242 15.03 -23.27 -6.44
N GLN A 243 14.67 -24.28 -5.67
CA GLN A 243 13.28 -24.52 -5.26
C GLN A 243 13.09 -23.94 -3.86
N VAL A 244 12.03 -23.17 -3.66
CA VAL A 244 11.69 -22.61 -2.36
C VAL A 244 10.20 -22.79 -2.07
N GLN A 245 9.86 -23.22 -0.86
CA GLN A 245 8.50 -23.52 -0.44
C GLN A 245 7.82 -22.27 0.11
N TRP A 246 6.57 -22.03 -0.28
CA TRP A 246 5.71 -21.04 0.33
C TRP A 246 5.44 -21.39 1.80
N GLN A 247 5.48 -20.37 2.63
CA GLN A 247 5.07 -20.45 4.02
C GLN A 247 3.82 -19.61 4.23
N VAL A 248 2.89 -20.11 5.02
CA VAL A 248 1.70 -19.36 5.44
C VAL A 248 1.75 -19.20 6.95
N THR A 249 1.55 -17.99 7.44
CA THR A 249 1.54 -17.73 8.86
C THR A 249 0.57 -16.60 9.21
N GLU A 250 0.02 -16.66 10.41
CA GLU A 250 -0.65 -15.51 11.02
C GLU A 250 0.40 -14.54 11.56
N ILE A 251 0.19 -13.25 11.34
CA ILE A 251 1.05 -12.25 11.97
C ILE A 251 0.63 -12.18 13.45
N PRO A 252 1.56 -12.38 14.40
CA PRO A 252 1.25 -12.26 15.83
C PRO A 252 0.56 -10.93 16.15
N ASP A 253 -0.49 -10.97 16.95
CA ASP A 253 -1.33 -9.83 17.34
C ASP A 253 -0.63 -8.73 18.16
N GLU A 254 0.66 -8.87 18.44
CA GLU A 254 1.46 -7.87 19.18
C GLU A 254 1.48 -6.48 18.54
N ILE A 255 0.96 -6.36 17.31
CA ILE A 255 0.76 -5.09 16.62
C ILE A 255 -0.69 -5.05 16.13
N PRO A 256 -1.62 -4.40 16.86
CA PRO A 256 -3.02 -4.28 16.45
C PRO A 256 -3.11 -3.73 15.04
N ALA A 257 -3.70 -4.49 14.12
CA ALA A 257 -3.99 -4.00 12.78
C ALA A 257 -5.09 -2.92 12.89
N LYS A 258 -4.72 -1.66 13.00
CA LYS A 258 -5.68 -0.56 12.98
C LYS A 258 -6.29 -0.44 11.59
N LYS A 259 -7.61 -0.55 11.55
CA LYS A 259 -8.40 -0.86 10.36
C LYS A 259 -8.82 0.38 9.54
N ARG A 260 -8.15 1.53 9.64
CA ARG A 260 -8.67 2.78 9.09
C ARG A 260 -7.83 3.30 7.92
N GLY A 261 -8.44 3.34 6.72
CA GLY A 261 -7.93 4.14 5.60
C GLY A 261 -6.64 3.67 4.94
N VAL A 262 -6.12 2.49 5.27
CA VAL A 262 -4.86 1.95 4.76
C VAL A 262 -5.10 1.01 3.59
N SER A 263 -4.16 0.89 2.68
CA SER A 263 -4.05 -0.27 1.80
C SER A 263 -3.74 -1.51 2.64
N LEU A 264 -4.75 -2.37 2.87
CA LEU A 264 -4.60 -3.59 3.68
C LEU A 264 -3.43 -4.46 3.18
N ALA A 265 -3.31 -4.61 1.86
CA ALA A 265 -2.24 -5.41 1.26
C ALA A 265 -0.87 -4.80 1.55
N THR A 266 -0.68 -3.50 1.33
CA THR A 266 0.61 -2.82 1.56
C THR A 266 1.02 -2.91 3.01
N GLU A 267 0.10 -2.65 3.94
CA GLU A 267 0.40 -2.67 5.37
C GLU A 267 0.76 -4.09 5.87
N ARG A 268 0.05 -5.13 5.38
CA ARG A 268 0.36 -6.52 5.72
C ARG A 268 1.72 -6.96 5.16
N ILE A 269 2.04 -6.57 3.92
CA ILE A 269 3.36 -6.85 3.32
C ILE A 269 4.46 -6.14 4.10
N ARG A 270 4.24 -4.88 4.52
CA ARG A 270 5.18 -4.13 5.35
C ARG A 270 5.43 -4.86 6.69
N LYS A 271 4.38 -5.32 7.35
CA LYS A 271 4.50 -6.04 8.63
C LYS A 271 5.26 -7.36 8.50
N ILE A 272 4.90 -8.21 7.53
CA ILE A 272 5.65 -9.46 7.32
C ILE A 272 7.10 -9.19 6.93
N GLY A 273 7.35 -8.17 6.09
CA GLY A 273 8.70 -7.74 5.73
C GLY A 273 9.54 -7.28 6.92
N LYS A 274 8.93 -6.64 7.92
CA LYS A 274 9.60 -6.26 9.17
C LYS A 274 10.08 -7.49 9.95
N PHE A 275 9.25 -8.52 10.08
CA PHE A 275 9.66 -9.79 10.71
C PHE A 275 10.79 -10.47 9.93
N LEU A 276 10.68 -10.54 8.61
CA LEU A 276 11.64 -11.29 7.80
C LEU A 276 12.98 -10.59 7.62
N PHE A 277 13.00 -9.25 7.49
CA PHE A 277 14.18 -8.51 7.03
C PHE A 277 14.66 -7.42 8.00
N ALA A 278 13.88 -7.06 9.02
CA ALA A 278 14.24 -6.04 10.01
C ALA A 278 13.78 -6.40 11.43
N PRO A 279 14.05 -7.63 11.94
CA PRO A 279 13.56 -8.08 13.24
C PRO A 279 14.15 -7.26 14.41
N HIS A 280 15.29 -6.60 14.23
CA HIS A 280 15.88 -5.69 15.21
C HIS A 280 14.97 -4.47 15.49
N VAL A 281 14.17 -4.02 14.50
CA VAL A 281 13.19 -2.93 14.70
C VAL A 281 12.11 -3.38 15.68
N ILE A 282 11.58 -4.61 15.54
CA ILE A 282 10.59 -5.17 16.47
C ILE A 282 11.17 -5.23 17.90
N GLN A 283 12.41 -5.67 18.04
CA GLN A 283 13.07 -5.72 19.34
C GLN A 283 13.25 -4.32 19.95
N PHE A 284 13.56 -3.34 19.12
CA PHE A 284 13.72 -1.96 19.56
C PHE A 284 12.38 -1.37 20.01
N GLU A 285 11.28 -1.58 19.25
CA GLU A 285 9.92 -1.19 19.64
C GLU A 285 9.51 -1.76 21.00
N ARG A 286 9.76 -3.04 21.22
CA ARG A 286 9.49 -3.70 22.53
C ARG A 286 10.28 -3.05 23.66
N ARG A 287 11.54 -2.68 23.42
CA ARG A 287 12.36 -1.98 24.42
C ARG A 287 11.82 -0.59 24.73
N LEU A 288 11.42 0.18 23.71
CA LEU A 288 10.80 1.50 23.90
C LEU A 288 9.50 1.38 24.70
N ALA A 289 8.63 0.44 24.36
CA ALA A 289 7.35 0.23 25.03
C ALA A 289 7.51 -0.22 26.50
N ALA A 290 8.59 -0.93 26.83
CA ALA A 290 8.89 -1.38 28.19
C ALA A 290 9.64 -0.33 29.04
N SER A 291 10.13 0.76 28.44
CA SER A 291 10.91 1.77 29.13
C SER A 291 10.04 2.82 29.82
N ARG A 292 10.46 3.24 31.03
CA ARG A 292 9.86 4.40 31.71
C ARG A 292 10.38 5.73 31.16
N ASP A 293 11.53 5.74 30.54
CA ASP A 293 12.13 6.88 29.84
C ASP A 293 12.60 6.47 28.44
N PRO A 294 11.69 6.41 27.45
CA PRO A 294 12.03 6.01 26.08
C PRO A 294 13.06 6.93 25.41
N LEU A 295 13.08 8.23 25.74
CA LEU A 295 14.01 9.19 25.14
C LEU A 295 15.47 8.86 25.46
N SER A 296 15.75 8.36 26.65
CA SER A 296 17.11 7.96 27.06
C SER A 296 17.69 6.79 26.27
N LEU A 297 16.82 6.02 25.60
CA LEU A 297 17.23 4.88 24.78
C LEU A 297 17.63 5.27 23.35
N LEU A 298 17.31 6.50 22.93
CA LEU A 298 17.52 6.93 21.55
C LEU A 298 18.97 7.35 21.30
N LYS A 299 19.48 6.94 20.16
CA LYS A 299 20.75 7.44 19.62
C LYS A 299 20.41 8.53 18.60
N LYS A 300 20.98 9.74 18.78
CA LYS A 300 20.94 10.86 17.84
C LYS A 300 19.60 11.00 17.06
N THR A 301 19.48 10.42 15.87
CA THR A 301 18.30 10.52 14.99
C THR A 301 17.38 9.30 15.03
N GLU A 302 17.57 8.36 15.98
CA GLU A 302 16.61 7.27 16.19
C GLU A 302 15.25 7.83 16.62
N SER A 303 14.18 7.16 16.19
CA SER A 303 12.80 7.59 16.41
C SER A 303 12.14 6.88 17.58
N LEU A 304 11.29 7.62 18.31
CA LEU A 304 10.30 7.07 19.25
C LEU A 304 9.24 6.23 18.52
N LEU A 305 9.05 6.47 17.21
CA LEU A 305 8.14 5.74 16.33
C LEU A 305 8.94 5.03 15.21
N PRO A 306 9.77 4.02 15.53
CA PRO A 306 10.69 3.42 14.56
C PRO A 306 9.98 2.65 13.44
N ASP A 307 8.72 2.28 13.63
CA ASP A 307 7.86 1.71 12.59
C ASP A 307 7.34 2.76 11.59
N VAL A 308 7.32 4.02 11.99
CA VAL A 308 6.86 5.17 11.20
C VAL A 308 8.02 5.89 10.56
N PHE A 309 9.03 6.27 11.35
CA PHE A 309 10.12 7.14 10.90
C PHE A 309 11.48 6.44 10.87
N ASP A 310 12.26 6.80 9.84
CA ASP A 310 13.70 6.53 9.74
C ASP A 310 14.38 7.82 9.30
N ALA A 311 15.13 8.46 10.20
CA ALA A 311 15.72 9.76 10.00
C ALA A 311 17.24 9.72 10.06
N ARG A 312 17.90 10.46 9.17
CA ARG A 312 19.36 10.57 9.13
C ARG A 312 19.85 11.80 8.35
N GLU A 313 21.05 12.23 8.63
CA GLU A 313 21.83 13.10 7.74
C GLU A 313 22.28 12.30 6.52
N VAL A 314 22.23 12.92 5.32
CA VAL A 314 22.78 12.39 4.08
C VAL A 314 23.79 13.37 3.50
N GLY A 315 25.02 12.89 3.27
CA GLY A 315 26.07 13.62 2.57
C GLY A 315 26.04 13.31 1.08
N THR A 316 26.03 14.33 0.24
CA THR A 316 25.98 14.23 -1.22
C THR A 316 27.00 15.17 -1.87
N PRO A 317 27.28 15.06 -3.17
CA PRO A 317 28.10 16.05 -3.89
C PRO A 317 27.52 17.47 -3.86
N HIS A 318 26.23 17.64 -3.52
CA HIS A 318 25.53 18.93 -3.48
C HIS A 318 25.40 19.52 -2.07
N GLY A 319 25.96 18.84 -1.06
CA GLY A 319 25.91 19.24 0.34
C GLY A 319 25.33 18.18 1.27
N LYS A 320 25.11 18.60 2.52
CA LYS A 320 24.50 17.77 3.57
C LYS A 320 23.04 18.15 3.75
N PHE A 321 22.17 17.18 3.74
CA PHE A 321 20.72 17.37 3.84
C PHE A 321 20.10 16.45 4.89
N GLY A 322 18.92 16.84 5.41
CA GLY A 322 18.09 15.97 6.21
C GLY A 322 17.36 14.95 5.34
N TYR A 323 17.26 13.71 5.78
CA TYR A 323 16.45 12.66 5.17
C TYR A 323 15.52 12.06 6.21
N ILE A 324 14.22 12.02 5.92
CA ILE A 324 13.21 11.35 6.73
C ILE A 324 12.39 10.43 5.83
N ARG A 325 12.39 9.11 6.12
CA ARG A 325 11.47 8.14 5.57
C ARG A 325 10.21 8.11 6.44
N ILE A 326 9.02 8.24 5.82
CA ILE A 326 7.72 8.05 6.47
C ILE A 326 7.10 6.78 5.92
N ARG A 327 7.06 5.71 6.70
CA ARG A 327 6.66 4.38 6.25
C ARG A 327 5.14 4.17 6.24
N THR A 328 4.40 4.89 7.08
CA THR A 328 2.94 4.77 7.21
C THR A 328 2.37 6.03 7.86
N PHE A 329 1.11 6.34 7.54
CA PHE A 329 0.26 7.28 8.29
C PHE A 329 -0.76 6.57 9.19
N ASP A 330 -0.66 5.23 9.32
CA ASP A 330 -1.52 4.44 10.22
C ASP A 330 -0.98 4.49 11.66
N VAL A 331 -1.20 5.64 12.28
CA VAL A 331 -0.78 5.95 13.66
C VAL A 331 -1.99 6.07 14.58
N ASP A 332 -1.78 5.87 15.88
CA ASP A 332 -2.83 6.01 16.88
C ASP A 332 -3.25 7.45 17.07
N GLU A 333 -2.26 8.27 17.38
CA GLU A 333 -2.45 9.69 17.67
C GLU A 333 -1.66 10.53 16.65
N PRO A 334 -2.36 11.34 15.84
CA PRO A 334 -1.70 12.26 14.90
C PRO A 334 -0.76 13.27 15.57
N ASP A 335 -1.03 13.63 16.83
CA ASP A 335 -0.19 14.57 17.59
C ASP A 335 1.18 13.99 17.94
N ASP A 336 1.25 12.70 18.25
CA ASP A 336 2.52 11.99 18.50
C ASP A 336 3.38 11.95 17.23
N LEU A 337 2.73 11.73 16.07
CA LEU A 337 3.41 11.76 14.78
C LEU A 337 4.01 13.15 14.49
N VAL A 338 3.25 14.23 14.75
CA VAL A 338 3.68 15.62 14.54
C VAL A 338 4.85 15.96 15.48
N SER A 339 4.70 15.65 16.77
CA SER A 339 5.71 15.93 17.79
C SER A 339 7.03 15.24 17.48
N GLU A 340 6.96 13.96 17.08
CA GLU A 340 8.16 13.20 16.73
C GLU A 340 8.79 13.68 15.42
N PHE A 341 7.99 14.03 14.42
CA PHE A 341 8.49 14.63 13.18
C PHE A 341 9.26 15.91 13.45
N LEU A 342 8.71 16.83 14.25
CA LEU A 342 9.36 18.10 14.63
C LEU A 342 10.65 17.86 15.41
N ARG A 343 10.66 16.89 16.35
CA ARG A 343 11.87 16.51 17.07
C ARG A 343 12.97 16.05 16.13
N LEU A 344 12.64 15.15 15.18
CA LEU A 344 13.60 14.63 14.20
C LEU A 344 14.11 15.71 13.26
N VAL A 345 13.22 16.56 12.73
CA VAL A 345 13.62 17.69 11.85
C VAL A 345 14.57 18.63 12.56
N GLY A 346 14.35 18.92 13.85
CA GLY A 346 15.25 19.77 14.65
C GLY A 346 16.66 19.20 14.85
N LEU A 347 16.84 17.90 14.66
CA LEU A 347 18.16 17.21 14.76
C LEU A 347 18.89 17.09 13.42
N LEU A 348 18.23 17.43 12.31
CA LEU A 348 18.76 17.27 10.96
C LEU A 348 19.30 18.59 10.39
N PRO A 349 20.17 18.54 9.35
CA PRO A 349 20.60 19.72 8.63
C PRO A 349 19.43 20.55 8.09
N GLN A 350 19.49 21.87 8.24
CA GLN A 350 18.39 22.79 7.88
C GLN A 350 18.49 23.34 6.44
N ASN A 351 19.52 22.97 5.68
CA ASN A 351 19.71 23.44 4.31
C ASN A 351 18.74 22.81 3.31
N GLY A 352 18.01 21.76 3.71
CA GLY A 352 17.00 21.08 2.90
C GLY A 352 16.62 19.73 3.48
N LEU A 353 15.37 19.33 3.23
CA LEU A 353 14.78 18.11 3.74
C LEU A 353 14.28 17.21 2.60
N ILE A 354 14.75 15.98 2.57
CA ILE A 354 14.25 14.90 1.70
C ILE A 354 13.26 14.07 2.50
N ILE A 355 12.00 14.07 2.09
CA ILE A 355 10.92 13.30 2.73
C ILE A 355 10.56 12.14 1.80
N ASP A 356 10.90 10.92 2.18
CA ASP A 356 10.65 9.72 1.37
C ASP A 356 9.40 8.98 1.87
N VAL A 357 8.31 9.03 1.09
CA VAL A 357 7.04 8.36 1.40
C VAL A 357 6.79 7.13 0.51
N ARG A 358 7.77 6.63 -0.21
CA ARG A 358 7.62 5.42 -1.04
C ARG A 358 7.14 4.23 -0.20
N ASP A 359 6.34 3.37 -0.79
CA ASP A 359 5.73 2.18 -0.17
C ASP A 359 4.79 2.49 1.02
N ASN A 360 4.44 3.75 1.25
CA ASN A 360 3.50 4.14 2.29
C ASN A 360 2.06 3.96 1.80
N GLY A 361 1.36 2.99 2.35
CA GLY A 361 -0.02 2.63 1.98
C GLY A 361 -1.10 3.57 2.49
N GLY A 362 -0.74 4.68 3.11
CA GLY A 362 -1.67 5.64 3.69
C GLY A 362 -1.89 5.45 5.20
N GLY A 363 -3.09 5.77 5.66
CA GLY A 363 -3.48 5.72 7.05
C GLY A 363 -4.48 6.81 7.42
N ARG A 364 -4.25 7.53 8.51
CA ARG A 364 -5.10 8.64 8.93
C ARG A 364 -4.82 9.90 8.11
N SER A 365 -5.82 10.40 7.40
CA SER A 365 -5.70 11.65 6.63
C SER A 365 -5.36 12.84 7.52
N ALA A 366 -5.87 12.90 8.75
CA ALA A 366 -5.52 13.96 9.70
C ALA A 366 -4.01 13.98 10.03
N ALA A 367 -3.35 12.80 10.11
CA ALA A 367 -1.91 12.74 10.31
C ALA A 367 -1.15 13.31 9.10
N ALA A 368 -1.58 12.95 7.88
CA ALA A 368 -1.00 13.44 6.64
C ALA A 368 -1.15 14.97 6.49
N GLU A 369 -2.36 15.53 6.75
CA GLU A 369 -2.64 16.96 6.64
C GLU A 369 -1.90 17.76 7.71
N ARG A 370 -1.73 17.23 8.93
CA ARG A 370 -0.95 17.89 9.98
C ARG A 370 0.54 17.96 9.63
N LEU A 371 1.12 16.92 9.03
CA LEU A 371 2.50 17.01 8.53
C LEU A 371 2.61 17.96 7.33
N LEU A 372 1.60 17.95 6.45
CA LEU A 372 1.58 18.80 5.27
C LEU A 372 1.71 20.29 5.62
N GLN A 373 0.95 20.78 6.63
CA GLN A 373 1.02 22.19 7.02
C GLN A 373 2.39 22.60 7.58
N LEU A 374 3.17 21.66 8.16
CA LEU A 374 4.47 21.98 8.75
C LEU A 374 5.53 22.35 7.71
N ILE A 375 5.39 21.85 6.48
CA ILE A 375 6.44 21.87 5.45
C ILE A 375 6.02 22.54 4.14
N SER A 376 4.72 22.77 3.91
CA SER A 376 4.24 23.34 2.65
C SER A 376 4.75 24.74 2.39
N PRO A 377 5.29 25.01 1.18
CA PRO A 377 5.82 26.34 0.83
C PRO A 377 4.77 27.44 0.89
N ARG A 378 3.54 27.18 0.43
CA ARG A 378 2.42 28.12 0.45
C ARG A 378 1.49 27.80 1.61
N GLN A 379 1.04 28.85 2.29
CA GLN A 379 0.11 28.83 3.42
C GLN A 379 -1.00 29.88 3.22
N PRO A 380 -2.20 29.70 3.75
CA PRO A 380 -2.68 28.47 4.40
C PRO A 380 -2.84 27.30 3.41
N ILE A 381 -2.83 26.07 3.91
CA ILE A 381 -3.14 24.90 3.05
C ILE A 381 -4.65 24.77 2.86
N GLU A 382 -5.08 24.41 1.66
CA GLU A 382 -6.44 23.97 1.38
C GLU A 382 -6.53 22.44 1.55
N PRO A 383 -7.41 21.92 2.44
CA PRO A 383 -7.56 20.49 2.62
C PRO A 383 -8.16 19.83 1.37
N ALA A 384 -7.81 18.56 1.16
CA ALA A 384 -8.39 17.75 0.08
C ALA A 384 -9.92 17.78 0.11
N ARG A 385 -10.55 17.84 -1.06
CA ARG A 385 -12.01 17.88 -1.18
C ARG A 385 -12.55 16.51 -1.58
N LEU A 386 -13.70 16.16 -1.02
CA LEU A 386 -14.35 14.88 -1.26
C LEU A 386 -15.80 15.06 -1.71
N TYR A 387 -16.30 14.12 -2.53
CA TYR A 387 -17.72 14.05 -2.90
C TYR A 387 -18.25 12.62 -2.81
N PHE A 388 -19.58 12.50 -2.67
CA PHE A 388 -20.31 11.24 -2.63
C PHE A 388 -20.90 10.88 -3.99
N ILE A 389 -21.08 9.58 -4.21
CA ILE A 389 -22.04 9.14 -5.22
C ILE A 389 -23.46 9.49 -4.78
N ASN A 390 -24.29 9.91 -5.75
CA ASN A 390 -25.70 10.17 -5.52
C ASN A 390 -26.44 8.84 -5.30
N SER A 391 -26.82 8.56 -4.06
CA SER A 391 -27.64 7.40 -3.71
C SER A 391 -28.50 7.67 -2.46
N PRO A 392 -29.67 7.01 -2.34
CA PRO A 392 -30.49 7.09 -1.13
C PRO A 392 -29.74 6.62 0.11
N PHE A 393 -28.82 5.66 -0.03
CA PHE A 393 -28.03 5.14 1.09
C PHE A 393 -26.98 6.13 1.59
N THR A 394 -26.30 6.86 0.68
CA THR A 394 -25.35 7.91 1.08
C THR A 394 -26.04 9.07 1.76
N LEU A 395 -27.21 9.50 1.27
CA LEU A 395 -28.03 10.52 1.92
C LEU A 395 -28.43 10.07 3.34
N ARG A 396 -28.91 8.83 3.47
CA ARG A 396 -29.31 8.26 4.75
C ARG A 396 -28.14 8.16 5.74
N LEU A 397 -26.97 7.72 5.28
CA LEU A 397 -25.75 7.70 6.08
C LEU A 397 -25.40 9.09 6.62
N CYS A 398 -25.41 10.13 5.78
CA CYS A 398 -25.14 11.50 6.19
C CYS A 398 -26.13 12.01 7.24
N LYS A 399 -27.43 11.70 7.08
CA LYS A 399 -28.47 12.05 8.05
C LYS A 399 -28.27 11.32 9.40
N LEU A 400 -27.94 10.03 9.37
CA LEU A 400 -27.68 9.24 10.58
C LEU A 400 -26.45 9.74 11.34
N GLN A 401 -25.37 10.10 10.63
CA GLN A 401 -24.17 10.66 11.26
C GLN A 401 -24.42 12.05 11.87
N LYS A 402 -25.21 12.90 11.21
CA LYS A 402 -25.61 14.20 11.77
C LYS A 402 -26.42 14.06 13.05
N ALA A 403 -27.31 13.08 13.11
CA ALA A 403 -28.18 12.83 14.26
C ALA A 403 -27.43 12.18 15.45
N ASN A 404 -26.29 11.57 15.22
CA ASN A 404 -25.56 10.82 16.23
C ASN A 404 -24.09 11.29 16.30
N LYS A 405 -23.81 12.21 17.24
CA LYS A 405 -22.48 12.81 17.44
C LYS A 405 -21.40 11.78 17.79
N ASP A 406 -21.78 10.62 18.35
CA ASP A 406 -20.85 9.56 18.72
C ASP A 406 -20.31 8.77 17.50
N LEU A 407 -20.90 8.95 16.31
CA LEU A 407 -20.56 8.20 15.10
C LEU A 407 -19.57 8.89 14.17
N GLY A 408 -18.89 9.93 14.63
CA GLY A 408 -17.82 10.59 13.88
C GLY A 408 -17.97 12.11 13.79
N PRO A 409 -17.00 12.79 13.18
CA PRO A 409 -16.98 14.24 13.14
C PRO A 409 -18.24 14.79 12.46
N ALA A 410 -18.69 15.96 12.89
CA ALA A 410 -19.85 16.70 12.36
C ALA A 410 -19.77 17.01 10.84
N GLY A 411 -18.73 16.52 10.18
CA GLY A 411 -18.30 16.86 8.84
C GLY A 411 -19.15 16.40 7.66
N LEU A 412 -20.21 15.58 7.84
CA LEU A 412 -21.03 15.14 6.68
C LEU A 412 -22.25 16.04 6.39
N SER A 413 -22.53 17.03 7.24
CA SER A 413 -23.68 17.94 7.08
C SER A 413 -23.73 18.69 5.74
N PRO A 414 -22.61 19.22 5.18
CA PRO A 414 -22.62 19.94 3.92
C PRO A 414 -23.12 19.09 2.74
N TRP A 415 -22.85 17.78 2.78
CA TRP A 415 -23.25 16.87 1.70
C TRP A 415 -24.75 16.57 1.66
N ILE A 416 -25.51 16.72 2.77
CA ILE A 416 -26.94 16.37 2.80
C ILE A 416 -27.74 17.13 1.74
N GLN A 417 -27.62 18.46 1.73
CA GLN A 417 -28.32 19.30 0.76
C GLN A 417 -27.82 19.05 -0.68
N SER A 418 -26.50 18.88 -0.83
CA SER A 418 -25.90 18.61 -2.13
C SER A 418 -26.35 17.28 -2.73
N ILE A 419 -26.43 16.20 -1.93
CA ILE A 419 -26.94 14.90 -2.37
C ILE A 419 -28.42 15.01 -2.72
N GLN A 420 -29.23 15.71 -1.91
CA GLN A 420 -30.65 15.91 -2.19
C GLN A 420 -30.83 16.62 -3.56
N ARG A 421 -30.09 17.71 -3.79
CA ARG A 421 -30.12 18.42 -5.08
C ARG A 421 -29.65 17.52 -6.23
N SER A 422 -28.64 16.69 -6.02
CA SER A 422 -28.19 15.72 -7.03
C SER A 422 -29.27 14.70 -7.36
N MET A 423 -30.07 14.28 -6.38
CA MET A 423 -31.22 13.39 -6.63
C MET A 423 -32.32 14.05 -7.48
N GLU A 424 -32.54 15.36 -7.30
CA GLU A 424 -33.53 16.14 -8.06
C GLU A 424 -33.07 16.39 -9.51
N THR A 425 -31.78 16.61 -9.71
CA THR A 425 -31.20 16.96 -11.02
C THR A 425 -30.68 15.76 -11.82
N GLY A 426 -30.60 14.57 -11.22
CA GLY A 426 -29.98 13.38 -11.82
C GLY A 426 -28.46 13.41 -11.88
N ALA A 427 -27.80 14.37 -11.18
CA ALA A 427 -26.33 14.40 -11.12
C ALA A 427 -25.79 13.14 -10.44
N THR A 428 -24.72 12.56 -11.02
CA THR A 428 -24.12 11.31 -10.52
C THR A 428 -23.48 11.49 -9.16
N PHE A 429 -22.96 12.68 -8.87
CA PHE A 429 -22.22 12.99 -7.64
C PHE A 429 -22.75 14.25 -6.96
N SER A 430 -22.51 14.34 -5.65
CA SER A 430 -22.67 15.58 -4.89
C SER A 430 -21.61 16.61 -5.28
N ALA A 431 -21.74 17.86 -4.82
CA ALA A 431 -20.63 18.80 -4.78
C ALA A 431 -19.52 18.26 -3.85
N SER A 432 -18.28 18.72 -4.09
CA SER A 432 -17.14 18.41 -3.25
C SER A 432 -17.02 19.42 -2.10
N PHE A 433 -16.67 18.92 -0.91
CA PHE A 433 -16.39 19.74 0.28
C PHE A 433 -15.09 19.32 0.93
N PRO A 434 -14.42 20.20 1.70
CA PRO A 434 -13.20 19.89 2.41
C PRO A 434 -13.34 18.64 3.27
N TYR A 435 -12.30 17.80 3.27
CA TYR A 435 -12.27 16.58 4.09
C TYR A 435 -12.13 16.93 5.59
N THR A 436 -11.19 17.82 5.89
CA THR A 436 -10.95 18.37 7.22
C THR A 436 -11.39 19.84 7.24
N ASP A 437 -11.85 20.32 8.38
CA ASP A 437 -12.16 21.73 8.54
C ASP A 437 -10.90 22.58 8.27
N PRO A 438 -10.97 23.62 7.42
CA PRO A 438 -9.80 24.44 7.07
C PRO A 438 -9.08 25.10 8.26
N VAL A 439 -9.83 25.46 9.32
CA VAL A 439 -9.23 26.02 10.55
C VAL A 439 -8.40 24.96 11.25
N THR A 440 -8.94 23.74 11.40
CA THR A 440 -8.22 22.61 12.01
C THR A 440 -7.00 22.21 11.17
N CYS A 441 -7.14 22.21 9.83
CA CYS A 441 -6.08 21.87 8.90
C CYS A 441 -4.88 22.82 8.97
N ASN A 442 -5.09 24.07 9.43
CA ASN A 442 -4.07 25.11 9.52
C ASN A 442 -3.73 25.52 10.97
N SER A 443 -4.11 24.71 11.96
CA SER A 443 -4.00 25.08 13.38
C SER A 443 -2.55 25.16 13.91
N ILE A 444 -1.58 24.52 13.23
CA ILE A 444 -0.16 24.51 13.64
C ILE A 444 0.66 25.50 12.81
N GLY A 445 0.41 25.56 11.50
CA GLY A 445 1.18 26.35 10.55
C GLY A 445 2.55 25.77 10.19
N ARG A 446 3.29 26.48 9.33
CA ARG A 446 4.62 26.06 8.85
C ARG A 446 5.66 26.13 9.98
N GLN A 447 6.33 25.00 10.22
CA GLN A 447 7.38 24.87 11.24
C GLN A 447 8.78 24.64 10.64
N TYR A 448 8.86 24.08 9.42
CA TYR A 448 10.12 23.91 8.71
C TYR A 448 10.27 24.97 7.62
N PRO A 449 11.18 25.95 7.79
CA PRO A 449 11.33 27.06 6.85
C PRO A 449 12.16 26.72 5.61
N GLY A 450 12.98 25.64 5.67
CA GLY A 450 13.88 25.24 4.58
C GLY A 450 13.16 24.65 3.36
N PRO A 451 13.88 24.45 2.26
CA PRO A 451 13.35 23.76 1.10
C PRO A 451 13.13 22.27 1.40
N ALA A 452 12.05 21.71 0.88
CA ALA A 452 11.73 20.29 1.03
C ALA A 452 11.36 19.66 -0.31
N ILE A 453 11.65 18.35 -0.46
CA ILE A 453 11.24 17.50 -1.58
C ILE A 453 10.57 16.25 -1.03
N VAL A 454 9.45 15.85 -1.64
CA VAL A 454 8.76 14.60 -1.33
C VAL A 454 9.07 13.56 -2.41
N ILE A 455 9.58 12.38 -2.00
CA ILE A 455 9.85 11.25 -2.91
C ILE A 455 8.68 10.27 -2.84
N THR A 456 8.16 9.89 -4.03
CA THR A 456 7.00 8.99 -4.18
C THR A 456 7.28 7.80 -5.08
N ASN A 457 6.43 6.76 -4.99
CA ASN A 457 6.32 5.66 -5.94
C ASN A 457 4.87 5.21 -6.13
N SER A 458 4.64 4.22 -6.99
CA SER A 458 3.31 3.67 -7.26
C SER A 458 2.70 2.85 -6.10
N LEU A 459 3.39 2.67 -4.99
CA LEU A 459 2.86 2.09 -3.75
C LEU A 459 2.46 3.15 -2.71
N CYS A 460 2.57 4.43 -3.03
CA CYS A 460 1.98 5.51 -2.24
C CYS A 460 0.46 5.53 -2.47
N TYR A 461 -0.32 5.41 -1.40
CA TYR A 461 -1.78 5.30 -1.46
C TYR A 461 -2.49 6.13 -0.41
N SER A 462 -3.76 6.50 -0.69
CA SER A 462 -4.68 7.06 0.30
C SER A 462 -4.15 8.34 0.97
N ALA A 463 -4.00 8.36 2.31
CA ALA A 463 -3.48 9.52 3.04
C ALA A 463 -2.10 9.99 2.54
N THR A 464 -1.28 9.08 2.02
CA THR A 464 0.01 9.43 1.40
C THR A 464 -0.18 10.21 0.09
N GLU A 465 -1.24 9.90 -0.67
CA GLU A 465 -1.57 10.67 -1.87
C GLU A 465 -2.13 12.04 -1.50
N PHE A 466 -2.93 12.16 -0.43
CA PHE A 466 -3.36 13.46 0.09
C PHE A 466 -2.17 14.32 0.52
N PHE A 467 -1.17 13.71 1.16
CA PHE A 467 0.08 14.38 1.53
C PHE A 467 0.87 14.83 0.30
N ALA A 468 1.13 13.94 -0.66
CA ALA A 468 1.90 14.25 -1.86
C ALA A 468 1.17 15.25 -2.78
N ALA A 469 -0.14 15.05 -2.99
CA ALA A 469 -1.00 15.96 -3.74
C ALA A 469 -1.06 17.35 -3.10
N GLY A 470 -1.34 17.40 -1.80
CA GLY A 470 -1.40 18.65 -1.06
C GLY A 470 -0.06 19.39 -1.07
N PHE A 471 1.07 18.66 -0.92
CA PHE A 471 2.39 19.28 -1.00
C PHE A 471 2.65 19.93 -2.35
N GLN A 472 2.35 19.23 -3.45
CA GLN A 472 2.48 19.74 -4.81
C GLN A 472 1.50 20.89 -5.09
N ASP A 473 0.23 20.77 -4.68
CA ASP A 473 -0.80 21.80 -4.84
C ASP A 473 -0.44 23.11 -4.13
N HIS A 474 0.37 23.04 -3.07
CA HIS A 474 0.87 24.21 -2.31
C HIS A 474 2.31 24.60 -2.67
N GLY A 475 2.78 24.25 -3.86
CA GLY A 475 4.05 24.69 -4.44
C GLY A 475 5.28 23.88 -4.00
N GLY A 476 5.08 22.72 -3.39
CA GLY A 476 6.15 21.77 -3.12
C GLY A 476 6.54 20.97 -4.36
N ILE A 477 7.73 20.38 -4.36
CA ILE A 477 8.25 19.54 -5.45
C ILE A 477 8.15 18.06 -5.07
N VAL A 478 7.53 17.28 -5.95
CA VAL A 478 7.45 15.82 -5.85
C VAL A 478 8.42 15.18 -6.82
N LEU A 479 9.33 14.33 -6.31
CA LEU A 479 10.24 13.50 -7.10
C LEU A 479 9.73 12.05 -7.11
N GLY A 480 9.30 11.54 -8.25
CA GLY A 480 8.79 10.19 -8.40
C GLY A 480 9.83 9.21 -8.91
N VAL A 481 9.78 7.97 -8.45
CA VAL A 481 10.50 6.84 -9.06
C VAL A 481 9.61 6.04 -10.02
N ASP A 482 8.33 6.39 -10.08
CA ASP A 482 7.31 5.88 -11.00
C ASP A 482 6.54 7.05 -11.62
N ARG A 483 5.78 6.81 -12.70
CA ARG A 483 5.02 7.85 -13.43
C ARG A 483 3.95 8.54 -12.59
N ALA A 484 3.41 7.85 -11.58
CA ALA A 484 2.44 8.39 -10.64
C ALA A 484 2.45 7.58 -9.35
N THR A 485 1.77 8.12 -8.32
CA THR A 485 1.40 7.34 -7.14
C THR A 485 0.33 6.30 -7.48
N GLY A 486 -0.13 5.54 -6.51
CA GLY A 486 -0.94 4.36 -6.74
C GLY A 486 -2.35 4.58 -7.29
N GLY A 487 -2.88 5.80 -7.25
CA GLY A 487 -4.21 6.12 -7.76
C GLY A 487 -5.33 5.60 -6.87
N GLY A 488 -5.22 5.78 -5.54
CA GLY A 488 -6.24 5.38 -4.56
C GLY A 488 -6.70 6.56 -3.71
N GLY A 489 -7.25 7.59 -4.37
CA GLY A 489 -7.75 8.80 -3.75
C GLY A 489 -9.16 8.67 -3.20
N ALA A 490 -9.35 7.99 -2.08
CA ALA A 490 -10.67 7.77 -1.54
C ALA A 490 -10.71 7.75 -0.01
N ASN A 491 -11.90 8.00 0.53
CA ASN A 491 -12.22 7.69 1.91
C ASN A 491 -13.01 6.36 1.96
N VAL A 492 -12.64 5.50 2.90
CA VAL A 492 -13.08 4.10 2.96
C VAL A 492 -14.01 3.84 4.12
N ARG A 493 -14.98 2.92 3.92
CA ARG A 493 -15.77 2.32 5.01
C ARG A 493 -15.86 0.81 4.83
N THR A 494 -15.81 0.11 5.96
CA THR A 494 -16.09 -1.33 5.99
C THR A 494 -17.58 -1.58 6.13
N HIS A 495 -18.03 -2.78 5.75
CA HIS A 495 -19.40 -3.23 5.97
C HIS A 495 -19.75 -3.18 7.46
N GLU A 496 -18.84 -3.61 8.34
CA GLU A 496 -19.09 -3.59 9.78
C GLU A 496 -19.22 -2.16 10.34
N GLU A 497 -18.43 -1.19 9.84
CA GLU A 497 -18.58 0.22 10.21
C GLU A 497 -19.95 0.76 9.76
N LEU A 498 -20.34 0.51 8.51
CA LEU A 498 -21.64 0.94 8.00
C LEU A 498 -22.79 0.27 8.76
N ARG A 499 -22.68 -1.03 9.05
CA ARG A 499 -23.64 -1.76 9.88
C ARG A 499 -23.83 -1.11 11.26
N ARG A 500 -22.76 -0.62 11.89
CA ARG A 500 -22.84 0.12 13.17
C ARG A 500 -23.56 1.46 13.02
N TYR A 501 -23.33 2.23 11.96
CA TYR A 501 -24.07 3.46 11.70
C TYR A 501 -25.57 3.23 11.51
N PHE A 502 -25.95 2.14 10.85
CA PHE A 502 -27.34 1.78 10.61
C PHE A 502 -27.99 0.93 11.73
N ARG A 503 -27.29 0.66 12.83
CA ARG A 503 -27.77 -0.25 13.88
C ARG A 503 -29.12 0.14 14.48
N LYS A 504 -29.35 1.44 14.68
CA LYS A 504 -30.60 1.97 15.24
C LYS A 504 -31.69 2.21 14.18
N ASP A 505 -31.38 1.96 12.93
CA ASP A 505 -32.30 2.13 11.83
C ASP A 505 -33.11 0.86 11.59
N ARG A 506 -34.42 0.92 11.82
CA ARG A 506 -35.33 -0.22 11.60
C ARG A 506 -35.34 -0.75 10.16
N ARG A 507 -34.91 0.06 9.19
CA ARG A 507 -34.82 -0.31 7.77
C ARG A 507 -33.37 -0.59 7.36
N SER A 508 -32.50 -0.96 8.30
CA SER A 508 -31.12 -1.28 7.99
C SER A 508 -31.03 -2.44 7.00
N PRO A 509 -30.36 -2.28 5.86
CA PRO A 509 -30.15 -3.37 4.90
C PRO A 509 -29.02 -4.31 5.31
N PHE A 510 -28.27 -3.96 6.35
CA PHE A 510 -27.06 -4.66 6.75
C PHE A 510 -27.35 -5.91 7.59
N LYS A 511 -26.76 -7.05 7.18
CA LYS A 511 -26.78 -8.32 7.90
C LYS A 511 -25.35 -8.70 8.28
N THR A 512 -25.14 -9.26 9.46
CA THR A 512 -23.80 -9.74 9.89
C THR A 512 -23.23 -10.73 8.88
N LEU A 513 -21.99 -10.51 8.47
CA LEU A 513 -21.27 -11.42 7.57
C LEU A 513 -20.74 -12.64 8.34
N PRO A 514 -20.66 -13.84 7.69
CA PRO A 514 -20.21 -15.06 8.34
C PRO A 514 -18.70 -15.06 8.55
N ASN A 515 -18.24 -15.82 9.55
CA ASN A 515 -16.85 -16.16 9.83
C ASN A 515 -15.90 -14.94 9.76
N GLN A 516 -16.36 -13.77 10.23
CA GLN A 516 -15.58 -12.52 10.23
C GLN A 516 -15.18 -12.03 8.82
N ALA A 517 -15.85 -12.49 7.76
CA ALA A 517 -15.73 -11.84 6.44
C ALA A 517 -16.08 -10.36 6.55
N ASP A 518 -15.48 -9.52 5.73
CA ASP A 518 -15.82 -8.10 5.65
C ASP A 518 -15.83 -7.64 4.18
N LEU A 519 -16.40 -6.48 3.94
CA LEU A 519 -16.40 -5.79 2.66
C LEU A 519 -15.94 -4.36 2.90
N ARG A 520 -15.15 -3.82 2.00
CA ARG A 520 -14.71 -2.43 2.03
C ARG A 520 -15.13 -1.75 0.76
N VAL A 521 -15.49 -0.47 0.85
CA VAL A 521 -15.79 0.37 -0.31
C VAL A 521 -15.19 1.75 -0.16
N ALA A 522 -14.68 2.29 -1.25
CA ALA A 522 -14.42 3.71 -1.41
C ALA A 522 -15.78 4.43 -1.46
N PHE A 523 -16.17 5.09 -0.37
CA PHE A 523 -17.50 5.69 -0.27
C PHE A 523 -17.53 7.20 -0.54
N ARG A 524 -16.36 7.86 -0.55
CA ARG A 524 -16.15 9.23 -1.02
C ARG A 524 -14.94 9.27 -1.94
N ARG A 525 -15.04 10.03 -3.02
CA ARG A 525 -13.98 10.26 -4.00
C ARG A 525 -13.28 11.58 -3.71
N SER A 526 -11.96 11.64 -3.88
CA SER A 526 -11.17 12.85 -3.65
C SER A 526 -10.78 13.55 -4.95
N VAL A 527 -10.69 14.88 -4.85
CA VAL A 527 -10.18 15.75 -5.93
C VAL A 527 -9.09 16.67 -5.42
N ARG A 528 -8.19 17.05 -6.32
CA ARG A 528 -7.11 18.01 -6.12
C ARG A 528 -7.65 19.42 -5.90
N VAL A 529 -6.83 20.25 -5.25
CA VAL A 529 -7.19 21.65 -4.91
C VAL A 529 -6.19 22.69 -5.44
N GLY A 530 -5.07 22.26 -6.00
CA GLY A 530 -4.03 23.14 -6.52
C GLY A 530 -4.49 24.00 -7.72
N PRO A 531 -3.87 25.15 -7.96
CA PRO A 531 -4.29 26.07 -9.04
C PRO A 531 -4.34 25.43 -10.44
N ALA A 532 -3.41 24.54 -10.74
CA ALA A 532 -3.34 23.83 -12.03
C ALA A 532 -4.05 22.47 -12.01
N THR A 533 -4.46 21.97 -10.86
CA THR A 533 -4.94 20.59 -10.67
C THR A 533 -6.33 20.53 -10.07
N ALA A 534 -6.93 21.67 -9.70
CA ALA A 534 -8.23 21.73 -9.05
C ALA A 534 -9.30 20.96 -9.82
N GLY A 535 -9.99 20.06 -9.11
CA GLY A 535 -11.02 19.21 -9.69
C GLY A 535 -10.50 17.91 -10.29
N ASN A 536 -9.19 17.74 -10.49
CA ASN A 536 -8.63 16.48 -10.98
C ASN A 536 -8.77 15.38 -9.92
N ASP A 537 -9.19 14.22 -10.38
CA ASP A 537 -9.32 13.05 -9.52
C ASP A 537 -7.95 12.49 -9.15
N VAL A 538 -7.82 11.99 -7.92
CA VAL A 538 -6.66 11.21 -7.49
C VAL A 538 -6.84 9.73 -7.80
N GLU A 539 -8.09 9.22 -7.71
CA GLU A 539 -8.39 7.83 -8.07
C GLU A 539 -8.02 7.53 -9.52
N ASP A 540 -7.41 6.38 -9.76
CA ASP A 540 -6.86 5.89 -11.04
C ASP A 540 -5.62 6.65 -11.53
N PHE A 541 -5.57 7.97 -11.39
CA PHE A 541 -4.49 8.81 -11.95
C PHE A 541 -3.32 8.96 -11.00
N GLY A 542 -3.57 8.99 -9.68
CA GLY A 542 -2.54 9.27 -8.69
C GLY A 542 -2.03 10.72 -8.76
N VAL A 543 -0.85 10.93 -8.17
CA VAL A 543 -0.10 12.18 -8.22
C VAL A 543 1.06 11.99 -9.18
N THR A 544 1.03 12.68 -10.32
CA THR A 544 2.15 12.74 -11.27
C THR A 544 3.24 13.63 -10.66
N PRO A 545 4.47 13.14 -10.51
CA PRO A 545 5.56 13.92 -9.94
C PRO A 545 6.06 15.03 -10.88
N ASP A 546 6.67 16.07 -10.29
CA ASP A 546 7.28 17.17 -11.03
C ASP A 546 8.61 16.76 -11.68
N HIS A 547 9.32 15.85 -11.03
CA HIS A 547 10.58 15.27 -11.52
C HIS A 547 10.56 13.76 -11.38
N PHE A 548 11.29 13.09 -12.28
CA PHE A 548 11.40 11.64 -12.30
C PHE A 548 12.83 11.17 -12.04
N HIS A 549 12.96 10.10 -11.28
CA HIS A 549 14.21 9.37 -11.10
C HIS A 549 14.03 7.91 -11.53
N VAL A 550 14.82 7.48 -12.48
CA VAL A 550 14.83 6.07 -12.91
C VAL A 550 15.70 5.28 -11.95
N MET A 551 15.09 4.35 -11.22
CA MET A 551 15.80 3.51 -10.24
C MET A 551 16.94 2.75 -10.88
N THR A 552 18.12 2.85 -10.28
CA THR A 552 19.35 2.16 -10.71
C THR A 552 19.61 0.91 -9.87
N ARG A 553 20.57 0.08 -10.30
CA ARG A 553 21.06 -1.03 -9.50
C ARG A 553 21.71 -0.55 -8.20
N ASP A 554 22.40 0.58 -8.25
CA ASP A 554 23.05 1.17 -7.07
C ASP A 554 22.05 1.75 -6.08
N ASP A 555 20.91 2.27 -6.53
CA ASP A 555 19.82 2.63 -5.62
C ASP A 555 19.35 1.44 -4.78
N LEU A 556 19.15 0.28 -5.41
CA LEU A 556 18.68 -0.91 -4.72
C LEU A 556 19.71 -1.53 -3.77
N LEU A 557 21.01 -1.39 -4.10
CA LEU A 557 22.08 -2.04 -3.33
C LEU A 557 22.83 -1.09 -2.38
N ARG A 558 22.77 0.23 -2.59
CA ARG A 558 23.57 1.23 -1.88
C ARG A 558 22.71 2.33 -1.25
N LYS A 559 21.59 1.96 -0.62
CA LYS A 559 20.72 2.88 0.15
C LYS A 559 20.22 4.07 -0.66
N ASN A 560 19.81 3.85 -1.92
CA ASN A 560 19.25 4.86 -2.85
C ASN A 560 20.23 6.00 -3.17
N VAL A 561 21.49 5.69 -3.40
CA VAL A 561 22.55 6.72 -3.55
C VAL A 561 22.27 7.68 -4.71
N ASP A 562 21.84 7.17 -5.87
CA ASP A 562 21.60 8.00 -7.05
C ASP A 562 20.31 8.82 -6.90
N LEU A 563 19.26 8.24 -6.32
CA LEU A 563 18.01 8.92 -5.99
C LEU A 563 18.24 10.07 -4.98
N ILE A 564 19.03 9.81 -3.93
CA ILE A 564 19.35 10.82 -2.92
C ILE A 564 20.19 11.94 -3.54
N ASN A 565 21.15 11.62 -4.40
CA ASN A 565 21.93 12.63 -5.12
C ASN A 565 21.05 13.47 -6.05
N HIS A 566 20.07 12.86 -6.74
CA HIS A 566 19.12 13.60 -7.57
C HIS A 566 18.25 14.54 -6.72
N ALA A 567 17.69 14.07 -5.61
CA ALA A 567 16.92 14.90 -4.68
C ALA A 567 17.76 16.06 -4.12
N ALA A 568 19.02 15.80 -3.74
CA ALA A 568 19.95 16.81 -3.24
C ALA A 568 20.27 17.88 -4.30
N LYS A 569 20.44 17.48 -5.56
CA LYS A 569 20.63 18.42 -6.68
C LYS A 569 19.44 19.38 -6.82
N LEU A 570 18.22 18.86 -6.75
CA LEU A 570 17.01 19.68 -6.80
C LEU A 570 16.90 20.62 -5.59
N LEU A 571 17.20 20.13 -4.37
CA LEU A 571 17.21 20.95 -3.16
C LEU A 571 18.24 22.10 -3.23
N ALA A 572 19.43 21.83 -3.73
CA ALA A 572 20.47 22.86 -3.91
C ALA A 572 20.01 23.96 -4.87
N ALA A 573 19.32 23.58 -5.96
CA ALA A 573 18.74 24.55 -6.91
C ALA A 573 17.65 25.40 -6.27
N LEU A 574 16.76 24.81 -5.44
CA LEU A 574 15.75 25.55 -4.68
C LEU A 574 16.35 26.50 -3.66
N GLY A 575 17.37 26.06 -2.90
CA GLY A 575 18.07 26.92 -1.94
C GLY A 575 18.74 28.13 -2.59
N ALA A 576 19.37 27.94 -3.77
CA ALA A 576 19.97 29.04 -4.54
C ALA A 576 18.91 30.04 -5.07
N ALA A 577 17.70 29.59 -5.40
CA ALA A 577 16.59 30.45 -5.79
C ALA A 577 16.07 31.29 -4.62
N HIS A 578 15.92 30.69 -3.44
CA HIS A 578 15.49 31.39 -2.22
C HIS A 578 16.50 32.44 -1.73
N ALA A 579 17.79 32.21 -1.94
CA ALA A 579 18.84 33.17 -1.54
C ALA A 579 18.93 34.39 -2.48
N ARG A 580 18.26 34.38 -3.64
CA ARG A 580 18.24 35.49 -4.61
C ARG A 580 16.97 36.37 -4.53
N CYS A 581 15.93 35.90 -3.84
CA CYS A 581 14.72 36.63 -3.51
C CYS A 581 14.80 37.25 -2.11
#